data_df9e87a6472991f60e61df0f1860bcb6
#
_entry.id   df9e87a6472991f60e61df0f1860bcb6
#
_cell.length_a   1.000
_cell.length_b   1.000
_cell.length_c   1.000
_cell.angle_alpha   90.00
_cell.angle_beta   90.00
_cell.angle_gamma   90.00
#
_symmetry.space_group_name_H-M   'P 1'
#
loop_
_entity.id
_entity.type
_entity.pdbx_description
1 polymer ?
#
loop_
_entity_poly.entity_id
_entity_poly.type
_entity_poly.pdbx_seq_one_letter_code
_entity_poly.pdbx_strand_id
1 'polypeptide(L)'
;MLFRSLANRTGALNEIEFSEFVSKTQTFADAVGAAPDFPDMLHEVARARELDQFASDHDAQLAFVLRARQAAWSPGFVHQNASRVGFVAGTLPGRMVLPASGEGGGAVLSLSFDTQAALSDNPEHSAVRELLLSLDVAQVHRSEHPFARLREVAVQLCESMDALLCDQNGSPLPAMAMDPIAGDLELLYDKLDGRDLSAGSPQARRVFS
;
A
#
# COMPACT_ATOMS: atom_id res chain seq x y z
N MET A 1 2.73 0.24 25.92
CA MET A 1 4.00 0.73 25.35
C MET A 1 3.65 1.63 24.18
N LEU A 2 3.97 2.91 24.27
CA LEU A 2 3.69 3.88 23.19
C LEU A 2 4.85 3.80 22.20
N PHE A 3 4.64 3.16 21.04
CA PHE A 3 5.63 3.19 19.98
C PHE A 3 5.30 4.37 19.05
N ARG A 4 6.24 5.25 18.85
CA ARG A 4 6.18 6.28 17.83
C ARG A 4 7.23 5.98 16.76
N SER A 5 6.85 6.04 15.50
CA SER A 5 7.81 5.97 14.40
C SER A 5 8.56 7.30 14.31
N LEU A 6 9.84 7.25 13.96
CA LEU A 6 10.64 8.47 13.71
C LEU A 6 10.21 9.17 12.41
N ALA A 7 9.66 8.42 11.45
CA ALA A 7 9.11 8.95 10.21
C ALA A 7 7.95 8.08 9.72
N ASN A 8 7.10 8.66 8.89
CA ASN A 8 6.06 7.97 8.12
C ASN A 8 5.78 8.78 6.84
N ARG A 9 4.81 8.37 6.01
CA ARG A 9 4.46 9.09 4.76
C ARG A 9 4.00 10.54 4.97
N THR A 10 3.68 10.96 6.19
CA THR A 10 3.34 12.36 6.49
C THR A 10 4.55 13.21 6.85
N GLY A 11 5.71 12.59 7.05
CA GLY A 11 7.00 13.26 7.28
C GLY A 11 7.78 12.74 8.48
N ALA A 12 8.94 13.35 8.69
CA ALA A 12 9.85 13.09 9.81
C ALA A 12 9.33 13.68 11.12
N LEU A 13 9.68 13.04 12.24
CA LEU A 13 9.52 13.61 13.58
C LEU A 13 10.27 14.96 13.67
N ASN A 14 9.58 16.01 14.10
CA ASN A 14 10.15 17.32 14.32
C ASN A 14 10.30 17.66 15.81
N GLU A 15 10.94 18.79 16.11
CA GLU A 15 11.25 19.22 17.48
C GLU A 15 9.99 19.48 18.33
N ILE A 16 8.91 19.99 17.70
CA ILE A 16 7.64 20.24 18.39
C ILE A 16 7.01 18.92 18.82
N GLU A 17 6.91 17.99 17.90
CA GLU A 17 6.34 16.66 18.15
C GLU A 17 7.17 15.86 19.17
N PHE A 18 8.51 16.00 19.12
CA PHE A 18 9.38 15.40 20.12
C PHE A 18 9.10 16.00 21.51
N SER A 19 9.01 17.31 21.62
CA SER A 19 8.74 18.01 22.90
C SER A 19 7.37 17.64 23.47
N GLU A 20 6.35 17.51 22.61
CA GLU A 20 5.03 17.01 23.02
C GLU A 20 5.08 15.56 23.52
N PHE A 21 5.84 14.71 22.84
CA PHE A 21 6.03 13.32 23.26
C PHE A 21 6.68 13.25 24.64
N VAL A 22 7.76 14.02 24.87
CA VAL A 22 8.46 14.11 26.16
C VAL A 22 7.50 14.56 27.25
N SER A 23 6.75 15.65 27.02
CA SER A 23 5.79 16.20 28.00
C SER A 23 4.70 15.19 28.37
N LYS A 24 4.10 14.52 27.39
CA LYS A 24 3.08 13.50 27.62
C LYS A 24 3.63 12.27 28.35
N THR A 25 4.85 11.85 27.98
CA THR A 25 5.52 10.70 28.61
C THR A 25 5.90 11.02 30.05
N GLN A 26 6.40 12.24 30.34
CA GLN A 26 6.70 12.68 31.70
C GLN A 26 5.45 12.69 32.59
N THR A 27 4.35 13.26 32.09
CA THR A 27 3.07 13.28 32.81
C THR A 27 2.60 11.87 33.16
N PHE A 28 2.73 10.92 32.21
CA PHE A 28 2.37 9.54 32.47
C PHE A 28 3.32 8.87 33.49
N ALA A 29 4.64 9.11 33.35
CA ALA A 29 5.63 8.57 34.26
C ALA A 29 5.42 9.05 35.70
N ASP A 30 5.13 10.33 35.90
CA ASP A 30 4.82 10.92 37.20
C ASP A 30 3.59 10.25 37.82
N ALA A 31 2.55 9.98 37.02
CA ALA A 31 1.31 9.32 37.48
C ALA A 31 1.53 7.88 37.96
N VAL A 32 2.53 7.18 37.43
CA VAL A 32 2.87 5.79 37.80
C VAL A 32 4.12 5.67 38.69
N GLY A 33 4.71 6.80 39.09
CA GLY A 33 5.91 6.84 39.90
C GLY A 33 7.18 6.33 39.22
N ALA A 34 7.27 6.48 37.89
CA ALA A 34 8.43 6.09 37.08
C ALA A 34 9.30 7.28 36.71
N ALA A 35 10.60 7.04 36.49
CA ALA A 35 11.54 8.03 35.96
C ALA A 35 11.88 7.67 34.51
N PRO A 36 11.39 8.42 33.52
CA PRO A 36 11.72 8.18 32.12
C PRO A 36 13.12 8.68 31.77
N ASP A 37 13.80 7.99 30.90
CA ASP A 37 15.03 8.43 30.24
C ASP A 37 14.69 8.82 28.79
N PHE A 38 15.11 10.01 28.36
CA PHE A 38 14.83 10.53 27.04
C PHE A 38 16.12 10.69 26.24
N PRO A 39 16.11 10.29 24.97
CA PRO A 39 17.24 10.53 24.09
C PRO A 39 17.39 12.02 23.76
N ASP A 40 18.55 12.41 23.25
CA ASP A 40 18.81 13.77 22.79
C ASP A 40 17.90 14.15 21.61
N MET A 41 17.18 15.24 21.74
CA MET A 41 16.18 15.70 20.76
C MET A 41 16.79 15.96 19.39
N LEU A 42 17.93 16.68 19.34
CA LEU A 42 18.53 17.06 18.05
C LEU A 42 19.05 15.83 17.31
N HIS A 43 19.59 14.87 18.05
CA HIS A 43 20.05 13.61 17.50
C HIS A 43 18.88 12.80 16.91
N GLU A 44 17.77 12.67 17.65
CA GLU A 44 16.62 11.89 17.17
C GLU A 44 15.88 12.56 16.00
N VAL A 45 15.79 13.89 15.99
CA VAL A 45 15.23 14.64 14.86
C VAL A 45 16.12 14.49 13.60
N ALA A 46 17.44 14.50 13.77
CA ALA A 46 18.36 14.26 12.65
C ALA A 46 18.17 12.84 12.07
N ARG A 47 18.10 11.81 12.93
CA ARG A 47 17.81 10.42 12.52
C ARG A 47 16.46 10.28 11.83
N ALA A 48 15.45 11.01 12.31
CA ALA A 48 14.13 11.02 11.70
C ALA A 48 14.15 11.57 10.27
N ARG A 49 14.90 12.66 10.04
CA ARG A 49 15.08 13.25 8.69
C ARG A 49 15.81 12.29 7.72
N GLU A 50 16.85 11.60 8.21
CA GLU A 50 17.56 10.60 7.42
C GLU A 50 16.64 9.42 7.03
N LEU A 51 15.81 8.96 7.98
CA LEU A 51 14.85 7.89 7.74
C LEU A 51 13.75 8.32 6.76
N ASP A 52 13.25 9.53 6.90
CA ASP A 52 12.24 10.13 6.02
C ASP A 52 12.76 10.27 4.59
N GLN A 53 13.99 10.77 4.42
CA GLN A 53 14.63 10.85 3.11
C GLN A 53 14.79 9.46 2.48
N PHE A 54 15.30 8.49 3.25
CA PHE A 54 15.41 7.12 2.78
C PHE A 54 14.06 6.53 2.38
N ALA A 55 13.03 6.73 3.21
CA ALA A 55 11.68 6.25 2.93
C ALA A 55 11.11 6.89 1.65
N SER A 56 11.25 8.20 1.48
CA SER A 56 10.79 8.92 0.29
C SER A 56 11.45 8.42 -0.99
N ASP A 57 12.75 8.11 -0.92
CA ASP A 57 13.51 7.60 -2.08
C ASP A 57 13.16 6.13 -2.44
N HIS A 58 12.51 5.39 -1.53
CA HIS A 58 12.24 3.97 -1.65
C HIS A 58 10.76 3.59 -1.47
N ASP A 59 9.85 4.57 -1.45
CA ASP A 59 8.40 4.33 -1.37
C ASP A 59 7.84 4.00 -2.76
N ALA A 60 7.86 2.73 -3.11
CA ALA A 60 7.33 2.27 -4.38
C ALA A 60 5.87 1.82 -4.27
N GLN A 61 5.01 2.50 -4.99
CA GLN A 61 3.62 2.14 -5.18
C GLN A 61 3.35 1.90 -6.66
N LEU A 62 2.95 0.70 -7.01
CA LEU A 62 2.58 0.36 -8.37
C LEU A 62 1.06 0.39 -8.51
N ALA A 63 0.59 0.99 -9.60
CA ALA A 63 -0.82 1.00 -9.94
C ALA A 63 -1.01 0.85 -11.45
N PHE A 64 -1.88 -0.09 -11.81
CA PHE A 64 -2.29 -0.34 -13.19
C PHE A 64 -3.79 -0.13 -13.33
N VAL A 65 -4.20 0.40 -14.47
CA VAL A 65 -5.60 0.60 -14.81
C VAL A 65 -6.08 -0.51 -15.72
N LEU A 66 -7.15 -1.20 -15.32
CA LEU A 66 -7.89 -2.11 -16.19
C LEU A 66 -9.08 -1.33 -16.74
N ARG A 67 -9.08 -1.10 -18.05
CA ARG A 67 -10.12 -0.34 -18.76
C ARG A 67 -11.00 -1.25 -19.58
N ALA A 68 -12.32 -1.09 -19.47
CA ALA A 68 -13.28 -1.81 -20.29
C ALA A 68 -13.09 -1.48 -21.78
N ARG A 69 -12.98 -2.52 -22.62
CA ARG A 69 -12.81 -2.33 -24.08
C ARG A 69 -14.11 -1.88 -24.76
N GLN A 70 -15.24 -2.38 -24.30
CA GLN A 70 -16.55 -2.14 -24.92
C GLN A 70 -17.55 -1.60 -23.89
N ALA A 71 -18.30 -2.47 -23.25
CA ALA A 71 -19.34 -2.09 -22.30
C ALA A 71 -18.76 -1.85 -20.90
N ALA A 72 -19.33 -0.88 -20.19
CA ALA A 72 -19.05 -0.69 -18.79
C ALA A 72 -19.53 -1.90 -17.97
N TRP A 73 -18.87 -2.18 -16.88
CA TRP A 73 -19.21 -3.26 -15.96
C TRP A 73 -20.17 -2.78 -14.88
N SER A 74 -20.99 -3.68 -14.36
CA SER A 74 -21.68 -3.42 -13.09
C SER A 74 -20.77 -3.73 -11.91
N PRO A 75 -20.94 -3.10 -10.72
CA PRO A 75 -20.20 -3.44 -9.51
C PRO A 75 -20.29 -4.94 -9.16
N GLY A 76 -21.46 -5.56 -9.34
CA GLY A 76 -21.65 -6.99 -9.10
C GLY A 76 -20.79 -7.86 -10.05
N PHE A 77 -20.66 -7.48 -11.32
CA PHE A 77 -19.79 -8.17 -12.28
C PHE A 77 -18.31 -8.02 -11.88
N VAL A 78 -17.89 -6.82 -11.44
CA VAL A 78 -16.53 -6.61 -10.92
C VAL A 78 -16.26 -7.50 -9.72
N HIS A 79 -17.16 -7.48 -8.73
CA HIS A 79 -17.02 -8.32 -7.52
C HIS A 79 -16.92 -9.81 -7.86
N GLN A 80 -17.77 -10.29 -8.77
CA GLN A 80 -17.77 -11.70 -9.18
C GLN A 80 -16.44 -12.13 -9.82
N ASN A 81 -15.90 -11.32 -10.74
CA ASN A 81 -14.64 -11.65 -11.41
C ASN A 81 -13.44 -11.52 -10.47
N ALA A 82 -13.39 -10.46 -9.66
CA ALA A 82 -12.34 -10.26 -8.67
C ALA A 82 -12.33 -11.38 -7.61
N SER A 83 -13.49 -11.84 -7.15
CA SER A 83 -13.56 -12.97 -6.20
C SER A 83 -13.04 -14.29 -6.77
N ARG A 84 -13.19 -14.52 -8.07
CA ARG A 84 -12.65 -15.73 -8.74
C ARG A 84 -11.11 -15.78 -8.70
N VAL A 85 -10.46 -14.62 -8.69
CA VAL A 85 -8.99 -14.50 -8.58
C VAL A 85 -8.52 -14.23 -7.15
N GLY A 86 -9.40 -14.44 -6.16
CA GLY A 86 -9.06 -14.45 -4.74
C GLY A 86 -9.26 -13.13 -3.99
N PHE A 87 -9.79 -12.08 -4.62
CA PHE A 87 -10.12 -10.85 -3.89
C PHE A 87 -11.33 -11.05 -2.98
N VAL A 88 -11.27 -10.40 -1.83
CA VAL A 88 -12.37 -10.27 -0.88
C VAL A 88 -12.78 -8.81 -0.75
N ALA A 89 -14.01 -8.55 -0.29
CA ALA A 89 -14.48 -7.19 -0.06
C ALA A 89 -13.60 -6.47 0.96
N GLY A 90 -13.21 -5.24 0.63
CA GLY A 90 -12.50 -4.35 1.55
C GLY A 90 -13.47 -3.64 2.51
N THR A 91 -12.91 -2.77 3.36
CA THR A 91 -13.69 -1.98 4.34
C THR A 91 -14.43 -0.80 3.72
N LEU A 92 -14.00 -0.36 2.55
CA LEU A 92 -14.60 0.78 1.84
C LEU A 92 -15.37 0.30 0.61
N PRO A 93 -16.51 0.94 0.28
CA PRO A 93 -17.24 0.67 -0.96
C PRO A 93 -16.34 0.87 -2.20
N GLY A 94 -16.46 -0.02 -3.18
CA GLY A 94 -15.63 0.03 -4.38
C GLY A 94 -14.19 -0.42 -4.18
N ARG A 95 -13.85 -0.98 -3.01
CA ARG A 95 -12.51 -1.52 -2.73
C ARG A 95 -12.57 -3.01 -2.40
N MET A 96 -11.69 -3.77 -3.02
CA MET A 96 -11.43 -5.17 -2.74
C MET A 96 -9.94 -5.39 -2.48
N VAL A 97 -9.60 -6.42 -1.72
CA VAL A 97 -8.22 -6.73 -1.36
C VAL A 97 -7.91 -8.20 -1.63
N LEU A 98 -6.71 -8.48 -2.10
CA LEU A 98 -6.17 -9.83 -2.19
C LEU A 98 -5.36 -10.09 -0.91
N PRO A 99 -5.80 -10.99 -0.02
CA PRO A 99 -5.11 -11.24 1.23
C PRO A 99 -3.77 -11.95 1.02
N ALA A 100 -2.84 -11.77 1.96
CA ALA A 100 -1.62 -12.54 2.04
C ALA A 100 -1.92 -14.01 2.37
N SER A 101 -0.98 -14.89 2.03
CA SER A 101 -1.14 -16.35 2.22
C SER A 101 -1.00 -16.78 3.69
N GLY A 102 -0.38 -15.95 4.55
CA GLY A 102 -0.12 -16.23 5.97
C GLY A 102 -1.15 -15.62 6.93
N GLU A 103 -1.34 -16.24 8.09
CA GLU A 103 -2.16 -15.69 9.17
C GLU A 103 -1.61 -14.34 9.66
N GLY A 104 -2.46 -13.33 9.75
CA GLY A 104 -2.06 -11.96 10.17
C GLY A 104 -1.38 -11.14 9.08
N GLY A 105 -1.26 -11.66 7.86
CA GLY A 105 -0.80 -10.91 6.70
C GLY A 105 -1.84 -9.85 6.29
N GLY A 106 -1.34 -8.65 5.86
CA GLY A 106 -2.19 -7.61 5.28
C GLY A 106 -2.65 -7.96 3.86
N ALA A 107 -3.18 -6.98 3.16
CA ALA A 107 -3.49 -7.11 1.74
C ALA A 107 -2.19 -7.15 0.91
N VAL A 108 -2.09 -8.08 -0.04
CA VAL A 108 -1.00 -8.12 -1.03
C VAL A 108 -1.28 -7.16 -2.18
N LEU A 109 -2.52 -7.16 -2.68
CA LEU A 109 -2.97 -6.27 -3.74
C LEU A 109 -4.27 -5.61 -3.31
N SER A 110 -4.54 -4.43 -3.85
CA SER A 110 -5.85 -3.82 -3.77
C SER A 110 -6.41 -3.54 -5.16
N LEU A 111 -7.72 -3.72 -5.29
CA LEU A 111 -8.50 -3.41 -6.48
C LEU A 111 -9.54 -2.38 -6.07
N SER A 112 -9.61 -1.27 -6.79
CA SER A 112 -10.57 -0.23 -6.49
C SER A 112 -11.23 0.32 -7.75
N PHE A 113 -12.45 0.82 -7.59
CA PHE A 113 -13.22 1.51 -8.61
C PHE A 113 -14.07 2.62 -7.96
N ASP A 114 -14.74 3.40 -8.76
CA ASP A 114 -15.51 4.56 -8.30
C ASP A 114 -16.47 4.19 -7.15
N THR A 115 -16.28 4.86 -6.01
CA THR A 115 -17.11 4.67 -4.80
C THR A 115 -18.58 5.04 -5.06
N GLN A 116 -18.85 6.04 -5.91
CA GLN A 116 -20.22 6.42 -6.26
C GLN A 116 -20.90 5.30 -7.06
N ALA A 117 -20.17 4.70 -8.01
CA ALA A 117 -20.66 3.54 -8.73
C ALA A 117 -20.93 2.34 -7.80
N ALA A 118 -20.08 2.15 -6.78
CA ALA A 118 -20.23 1.08 -5.79
C ALA A 118 -21.46 1.25 -4.89
N LEU A 119 -21.88 2.47 -4.62
CA LEU A 119 -22.99 2.81 -3.71
C LEU A 119 -24.32 3.07 -4.44
N SER A 120 -24.30 3.17 -5.78
CA SER A 120 -25.48 3.54 -6.55
C SER A 120 -26.36 2.34 -6.87
N ASP A 121 -27.63 2.45 -6.54
CA ASP A 121 -28.68 1.53 -7.00
C ASP A 121 -29.16 1.85 -8.43
N ASN A 122 -28.76 3.01 -8.98
CA ASN A 122 -29.13 3.42 -10.33
C ASN A 122 -28.14 2.86 -11.36
N PRO A 123 -28.59 2.03 -12.34
CA PRO A 123 -27.73 1.46 -13.37
C PRO A 123 -26.93 2.48 -14.18
N GLU A 124 -27.45 3.70 -14.38
CA GLU A 124 -26.75 4.76 -15.12
C GLU A 124 -25.55 5.33 -14.34
N HIS A 125 -25.60 5.30 -13.00
CA HIS A 125 -24.56 5.79 -12.12
C HIS A 125 -23.67 4.69 -11.55
N SER A 126 -24.03 3.42 -11.78
CA SER A 126 -23.25 2.25 -11.33
C SER A 126 -22.30 1.70 -12.40
N ALA A 127 -22.17 2.40 -13.54
CA ALA A 127 -21.33 1.95 -14.65
C ALA A 127 -19.84 2.13 -14.34
N VAL A 128 -19.11 1.02 -14.16
CA VAL A 128 -17.67 0.98 -13.92
C VAL A 128 -16.94 0.78 -15.25
N ARG A 129 -16.08 1.72 -15.63
CA ARG A 129 -15.27 1.63 -16.86
C ARG A 129 -13.80 1.35 -16.61
N GLU A 130 -13.33 1.63 -15.40
CA GLU A 130 -11.94 1.48 -15.02
C GLU A 130 -11.84 0.90 -13.61
N LEU A 131 -10.87 0.00 -13.44
CA LEU A 131 -10.44 -0.53 -12.14
C LEU A 131 -8.99 -0.14 -11.93
N LEU A 132 -8.64 0.24 -10.72
CA LEU A 132 -7.26 0.46 -10.31
C LEU A 132 -6.78 -0.76 -9.53
N LEU A 133 -5.82 -1.48 -10.10
CA LEU A 133 -5.12 -2.58 -9.44
C LEU A 133 -3.78 -2.06 -8.90
N SER A 134 -3.57 -2.13 -7.58
CA SER A 134 -2.41 -1.52 -6.94
C SER A 134 -1.69 -2.45 -5.98
N LEU A 135 -0.38 -2.22 -5.89
CA LEU A 135 0.56 -2.87 -4.98
C LEU A 135 1.36 -1.79 -4.24
N ASP A 136 1.31 -1.81 -2.92
CA ASP A 136 2.19 -1.05 -2.05
C ASP A 136 3.37 -1.95 -1.66
N VAL A 137 4.52 -1.75 -2.33
CA VAL A 137 5.66 -2.70 -2.29
C VAL A 137 6.22 -2.84 -0.88
N ALA A 138 6.40 -1.73 -0.17
CA ALA A 138 6.96 -1.72 1.17
C ALA A 138 6.05 -2.37 2.23
N GLN A 139 4.75 -2.48 1.97
CA GLN A 139 3.76 -3.08 2.87
C GLN A 139 3.67 -4.60 2.76
N VAL A 140 4.25 -5.20 1.71
CA VAL A 140 4.07 -6.61 1.39
C VAL A 140 5.39 -7.36 1.42
N HIS A 141 5.44 -8.47 2.18
CA HIS A 141 6.64 -9.29 2.27
C HIS A 141 7.00 -9.90 0.91
N ARG A 142 8.30 -9.89 0.54
CA ARG A 142 8.77 -10.40 -0.76
C ARG A 142 8.42 -11.88 -1.01
N SER A 143 8.28 -12.71 0.04
CA SER A 143 7.88 -14.11 -0.07
C SER A 143 6.45 -14.32 -0.60
N GLU A 144 5.60 -13.28 -0.58
CA GLU A 144 4.28 -13.32 -1.21
C GLU A 144 4.36 -13.17 -2.73
N HIS A 145 5.56 -12.95 -3.28
CA HIS A 145 5.78 -12.71 -4.72
C HIS A 145 4.80 -11.67 -5.29
N PRO A 146 4.66 -10.48 -4.65
CA PRO A 146 3.53 -9.60 -4.90
C PRO A 146 3.46 -9.08 -6.34
N PHE A 147 4.59 -8.83 -6.99
CA PHE A 147 4.59 -8.37 -8.37
C PHE A 147 4.23 -9.48 -9.38
N ALA A 148 4.68 -10.71 -9.14
CA ALA A 148 4.27 -11.86 -9.96
C ALA A 148 2.76 -12.09 -9.84
N ARG A 149 2.21 -12.05 -8.63
CA ARG A 149 0.75 -12.14 -8.38
C ARG A 149 -0.01 -10.99 -9.05
N LEU A 150 0.52 -9.77 -9.00
CA LEU A 150 -0.09 -8.61 -9.67
C LEU A 150 -0.18 -8.83 -11.18
N ARG A 151 0.90 -9.32 -11.82
CA ARG A 151 0.90 -9.63 -13.26
C ARG A 151 -0.11 -10.71 -13.62
N GLU A 152 -0.13 -11.80 -12.85
CA GLU A 152 -1.06 -12.91 -13.06
C GLU A 152 -2.51 -12.48 -12.94
N VAL A 153 -2.85 -11.77 -11.86
CA VAL A 153 -4.19 -11.25 -11.61
C VAL A 153 -4.61 -10.24 -12.69
N ALA A 154 -3.70 -9.36 -13.12
CA ALA A 154 -3.99 -8.40 -14.19
C ALA A 154 -4.37 -9.10 -15.50
N VAL A 155 -3.64 -10.16 -15.89
CA VAL A 155 -3.95 -10.95 -17.09
C VAL A 155 -5.30 -11.63 -16.94
N GLN A 156 -5.54 -12.34 -15.84
CA GLN A 156 -6.81 -13.08 -15.61
C GLN A 156 -8.03 -12.15 -15.60
N LEU A 157 -7.92 -10.97 -14.97
CA LEU A 157 -8.99 -9.98 -14.97
C LEU A 157 -9.20 -9.37 -16.36
N CYS A 158 -8.13 -9.07 -17.11
CA CYS A 158 -8.24 -8.57 -18.47
C CYS A 158 -8.95 -9.55 -19.40
N GLU A 159 -8.64 -10.84 -19.29
CA GLU A 159 -9.28 -11.90 -20.08
C GLU A 159 -10.75 -12.11 -19.69
N SER A 160 -11.04 -12.21 -18.40
CA SER A 160 -12.38 -12.52 -17.90
C SER A 160 -13.39 -11.37 -18.05
N MET A 161 -12.87 -10.11 -18.09
CA MET A 161 -13.71 -8.91 -18.11
C MET A 161 -13.66 -8.15 -19.45
N ASP A 162 -12.96 -8.64 -20.46
CA ASP A 162 -12.68 -7.92 -21.72
C ASP A 162 -12.09 -6.53 -21.44
N ALA A 163 -11.00 -6.51 -20.66
CA ALA A 163 -10.32 -5.30 -20.29
C ALA A 163 -8.99 -5.09 -21.05
N LEU A 164 -8.56 -3.85 -21.09
CA LEU A 164 -7.23 -3.45 -21.54
C LEU A 164 -6.40 -3.04 -20.32
N LEU A 165 -5.21 -3.61 -20.18
CA LEU A 165 -4.26 -3.18 -19.17
C LEU A 165 -3.56 -1.90 -19.61
N CYS A 166 -3.61 -0.90 -18.77
CA CYS A 166 -3.01 0.43 -19.01
C CYS A 166 -2.12 0.85 -17.84
N ASP A 167 -1.20 1.75 -18.11
CA ASP A 167 -0.49 2.52 -17.08
C ASP A 167 -1.41 3.57 -16.43
N GLN A 168 -0.89 4.31 -15.46
CA GLN A 168 -1.64 5.38 -14.78
C GLN A 168 -2.05 6.55 -15.69
N ASN A 169 -1.39 6.70 -16.84
CA ASN A 169 -1.71 7.71 -17.84
C ASN A 169 -2.76 7.21 -18.86
N GLY A 170 -3.20 5.96 -18.70
CA GLY A 170 -4.16 5.33 -19.60
C GLY A 170 -3.57 4.79 -20.89
N SER A 171 -2.23 4.74 -21.01
CA SER A 171 -1.57 4.14 -22.17
C SER A 171 -1.53 2.62 -22.03
N PRO A 172 -1.81 1.85 -23.11
CA PRO A 172 -1.74 0.40 -23.07
C PRO A 172 -0.37 -0.09 -22.61
N LEU A 173 -0.38 -1.01 -21.63
CA LEU A 173 0.83 -1.57 -21.04
C LEU A 173 1.05 -3.01 -21.56
N PRO A 174 1.99 -3.23 -22.50
CA PRO A 174 2.29 -4.56 -22.97
C PRO A 174 3.00 -5.39 -21.88
N ALA A 175 2.78 -6.69 -21.87
CA ALA A 175 3.36 -7.59 -20.85
C ALA A 175 4.89 -7.47 -20.73
N MET A 176 5.59 -7.27 -21.85
CA MET A 176 7.05 -7.07 -21.85
C MET A 176 7.52 -5.80 -21.14
N ALA A 177 6.69 -4.76 -21.05
CA ALA A 177 7.03 -3.53 -20.33
C ALA A 177 7.08 -3.73 -18.81
N MET A 178 6.57 -4.84 -18.30
CA MET A 178 6.62 -5.17 -16.87
C MET A 178 7.91 -5.91 -16.46
N ASP A 179 8.69 -6.44 -17.41
CA ASP A 179 9.89 -7.23 -17.06
C ASP A 179 10.99 -6.41 -16.37
N PRO A 180 11.31 -5.16 -16.81
CA PRO A 180 12.27 -4.32 -16.10
C PRO A 180 11.84 -3.99 -14.66
N ILE A 181 10.54 -3.78 -14.44
CA ILE A 181 9.98 -3.46 -13.12
C ILE A 181 10.28 -4.57 -12.12
N ALA A 182 10.23 -5.84 -12.53
CA ALA A 182 10.53 -6.97 -11.65
C ALA A 182 11.96 -6.89 -11.10
N GLY A 183 12.94 -6.56 -11.96
CA GLY A 183 14.34 -6.39 -11.55
C GLY A 183 14.54 -5.21 -10.59
N ASP A 184 13.91 -4.07 -10.88
CA ASP A 184 13.99 -2.88 -10.03
C ASP A 184 13.39 -3.13 -8.64
N LEU A 185 12.31 -3.92 -8.54
CA LEU A 185 11.69 -4.28 -7.27
C LEU A 185 12.57 -5.22 -6.43
N GLU A 186 13.28 -6.15 -7.04
CA GLU A 186 14.23 -7.00 -6.29
C GLU A 186 15.36 -6.15 -5.68
N LEU A 187 15.89 -5.18 -6.42
CA LEU A 187 16.88 -4.22 -5.91
C LEU A 187 16.30 -3.34 -4.78
N LEU A 188 15.03 -2.96 -4.88
CA LEU A 188 14.35 -2.22 -3.82
C LEU A 188 14.23 -3.05 -2.54
N TYR A 189 13.81 -4.32 -2.64
CA TYR A 189 13.74 -5.22 -1.50
C TYR A 189 15.09 -5.36 -0.79
N ASP A 190 16.17 -5.52 -1.55
CA ASP A 190 17.53 -5.63 -0.99
C ASP A 190 17.94 -4.33 -0.24
N LYS A 191 17.57 -3.16 -0.75
CA LYS A 191 17.81 -1.87 -0.08
C LYS A 191 17.01 -1.72 1.21
N LEU A 192 15.75 -2.13 1.22
CA LEU A 192 14.91 -2.11 2.42
C LEU A 192 15.45 -3.08 3.47
N ASP A 193 15.85 -4.29 3.07
CA ASP A 193 16.45 -5.30 3.95
C ASP A 193 17.76 -4.77 4.58
N GLY A 194 18.59 -4.07 3.82
CA GLY A 194 19.84 -3.47 4.29
C GLY A 194 19.69 -2.35 5.33
N ARG A 195 18.46 -1.87 5.55
CA ARG A 195 18.11 -0.84 6.55
C ARG A 195 17.19 -1.35 7.67
N ASP A 196 17.05 -2.66 7.84
CA ASP A 196 16.09 -3.28 8.77
C ASP A 196 14.63 -2.87 8.55
N LEU A 197 14.31 -2.48 7.31
CA LEU A 197 12.97 -2.10 6.85
C LEU A 197 12.41 -3.12 5.86
N SER A 198 12.72 -4.40 6.07
CA SER A 198 12.22 -5.48 5.20
C SER A 198 10.74 -5.30 4.90
N ALA A 199 10.38 -5.32 3.62
CA ALA A 199 9.01 -5.08 3.18
C ALA A 199 8.02 -6.00 3.90
N GLY A 200 6.88 -5.45 4.34
CA GLY A 200 5.89 -6.16 5.13
C GLY A 200 6.23 -6.35 6.60
N SER A 201 7.43 -5.96 7.05
CA SER A 201 7.79 -5.98 8.48
C SER A 201 6.98 -4.93 9.28
N PRO A 202 6.85 -5.09 10.61
CA PRO A 202 6.20 -4.08 11.43
C PRO A 202 6.86 -2.70 11.34
N GLN A 203 8.17 -2.64 11.13
CA GLN A 203 8.93 -1.41 10.95
C GLN A 203 8.58 -0.75 9.62
N ALA A 204 8.66 -1.48 8.51
CA ALA A 204 8.30 -0.99 7.19
C ALA A 204 6.84 -0.49 7.17
N ARG A 205 5.90 -1.25 7.73
CA ARG A 205 4.49 -0.86 7.80
C ARG A 205 4.24 0.44 8.55
N ARG A 206 5.10 0.82 9.50
CA ARG A 206 5.00 2.08 10.22
C ARG A 206 5.61 3.25 9.47
N VAL A 207 6.74 3.01 8.81
CA VAL A 207 7.46 4.04 8.05
C VAL A 207 6.71 4.37 6.77
N PHE A 208 6.18 3.36 6.08
CA PHE A 208 5.46 3.50 4.81
C PHE A 208 3.91 3.53 4.97
N SER A 209 3.40 4.06 6.08
CA SER A 209 1.96 4.20 6.36
C SER A 209 1.45 5.63 6.28
#